data_8e8ca2661c69ab0a762356f67a9d9f40
#
_entry.id   8e8ca2661c69ab0a762356f67a9d9f40
#
_cell.length_a   1.000
_cell.length_b   1.000
_cell.length_c   1.000
_cell.angle_alpha   90.00
_cell.angle_beta   90.00
_cell.angle_gamma   90.00
#
_symmetry.space_group_name_H-M   'P 1'
#
loop_
_entity.id
_entity.type
_entity.pdbx_description
1 polymer ?
#
loop_
_entity_poly.entity_id
_entity_poly.type
_entity_poly.pdbx_seq_one_letter_code
_entity_poly.pdbx_strand_id
1 'polypeptide(L)'
;DILMAKSASDPLQKVILGFSTKANTNDVAQQLEAEDGDVKFISGPIIYHIMDAFEEWQDATKALIEEEQRESIVYPGKVLFLKDHTFRAKGPAIVGMRVLGGRIHVGQRLMKLDGTSVGQVKSLRTRASEDVKEAMQGDEVAVAVQGPTVGRHIEELDEFYVDVPERHVKRLKKVDLTPIEEEILEQIVSLHRKDNHFWGR
;
A
#
# COMPACT_ATOMS: atom_id res chain seq x y z
N ASP A 1 25.32 -4.68 -22.16
CA ASP A 1 24.18 -3.75 -22.18
C ASP A 1 22.98 -4.29 -21.36
N ILE A 2 22.57 -5.58 -21.57
CA ILE A 2 21.44 -6.19 -20.82
C ILE A 2 21.72 -6.24 -19.32
N LEU A 3 22.92 -6.67 -18.91
CA LEU A 3 23.32 -6.71 -17.50
C LEU A 3 23.34 -5.32 -16.84
N MET A 4 23.71 -4.29 -17.58
CA MET A 4 23.66 -2.91 -17.10
C MET A 4 22.22 -2.43 -16.91
N ALA A 5 21.33 -2.70 -17.87
CA ALA A 5 19.92 -2.34 -17.75
C ALA A 5 19.23 -3.10 -16.59
N LYS A 6 19.54 -4.39 -16.39
CA LYS A 6 19.05 -5.18 -15.24
C LYS A 6 19.54 -4.65 -13.90
N SER A 7 20.75 -4.11 -13.81
CA SER A 7 21.32 -3.57 -12.57
C SER A 7 20.88 -2.15 -12.24
N ALA A 8 20.09 -1.50 -13.11
CA ALA A 8 19.58 -0.17 -12.87
C ALA A 8 18.61 -0.17 -11.69
N SER A 9 18.81 0.73 -10.73
CA SER A 9 17.93 0.89 -9.55
C SER A 9 16.64 1.60 -9.88
N ASP A 10 16.63 2.38 -10.97
CA ASP A 10 15.47 3.12 -11.44
C ASP A 10 14.74 2.31 -12.53
N PRO A 11 13.46 1.95 -12.34
CA PRO A 11 12.67 1.24 -13.33
C PRO A 11 12.63 1.91 -14.70
N LEU A 12 12.70 3.26 -14.76
CA LEU A 12 12.73 4.04 -16.00
C LEU A 12 14.03 3.90 -16.78
N GLN A 13 15.09 3.37 -16.17
CA GLN A 13 16.37 3.09 -16.82
C GLN A 13 16.51 1.64 -17.28
N LYS A 14 15.52 0.79 -16.99
CA LYS A 14 15.48 -0.62 -17.41
C LYS A 14 14.97 -0.76 -18.84
N VAL A 15 15.60 -0.05 -19.76
CA VAL A 15 15.25 -0.06 -21.19
C VAL A 15 16.51 -0.07 -22.07
N ILE A 16 16.40 -0.75 -23.20
CA ILE A 16 17.45 -0.81 -24.23
C ILE A 16 16.83 -0.32 -25.53
N LEU A 17 17.47 0.68 -26.15
CA LEU A 17 17.06 1.23 -27.42
C LEU A 17 17.99 0.73 -28.53
N GLY A 18 17.42 0.12 -29.57
CA GLY A 18 18.16 -0.40 -30.74
C GLY A 18 17.80 0.32 -32.04
N PHE A 19 18.73 1.09 -32.62
CA PHE A 19 18.49 1.72 -33.91
C PHE A 19 19.16 0.91 -35.02
N SER A 20 18.37 0.50 -36.02
CA SER A 20 18.86 -0.23 -37.23
C SER A 20 19.75 -1.44 -36.89
N THR A 21 19.63 -1.97 -35.70
CA THR A 21 20.35 -3.16 -35.29
C THR A 21 19.65 -4.39 -35.88
N LYS A 22 20.37 -5.12 -36.73
CA LYS A 22 20.06 -6.53 -37.00
C LYS A 22 20.59 -7.34 -35.84
N ALA A 23 20.09 -7.08 -34.64
CA ALA A 23 20.32 -8.02 -33.54
C ALA A 23 19.82 -9.37 -33.99
N ASN A 24 20.48 -10.44 -33.63
CA ASN A 24 19.89 -11.77 -33.62
C ASN A 24 18.72 -11.70 -32.66
N THR A 25 17.63 -11.11 -33.15
CA THR A 25 16.47 -10.64 -32.40
C THR A 25 15.78 -11.76 -31.68
N ASN A 26 15.94 -13.00 -32.15
CA ASN A 26 15.32 -14.16 -31.52
C ASN A 26 16.00 -14.55 -30.20
N ASP A 27 17.33 -14.50 -30.12
CA ASP A 27 18.04 -14.91 -28.89
C ASP A 27 17.95 -13.86 -27.79
N VAL A 28 18.05 -12.57 -28.14
CA VAL A 28 17.99 -11.46 -27.18
C VAL A 28 16.54 -11.21 -26.71
N ALA A 29 15.58 -11.27 -27.63
CA ALA A 29 14.17 -11.13 -27.29
C ALA A 29 13.67 -12.32 -26.43
N GLN A 30 14.07 -13.56 -26.77
CA GLN A 30 13.75 -14.74 -25.97
C GLN A 30 14.43 -14.71 -24.59
N GLN A 31 15.67 -14.22 -24.48
CA GLN A 31 16.31 -14.03 -23.16
C GLN A 31 15.66 -12.91 -22.33
N LEU A 32 15.17 -11.88 -22.96
CA LEU A 32 14.45 -10.79 -22.27
C LEU A 32 13.02 -11.16 -21.89
N GLU A 33 12.35 -12.00 -22.69
CA GLU A 33 11.01 -12.52 -22.41
C GLU A 33 11.01 -13.72 -21.44
N ALA A 34 12.05 -14.56 -21.46
CA ALA A 34 12.12 -15.78 -20.66
C ALA A 34 12.64 -15.55 -19.22
N GLU A 35 13.34 -14.46 -18.94
CA GLU A 35 13.86 -14.09 -17.63
C GLU A 35 13.11 -12.87 -17.04
N ASP A 36 11.89 -13.08 -16.53
CA ASP A 36 11.09 -12.15 -15.72
C ASP A 36 10.81 -10.74 -16.27
N GLY A 37 10.94 -10.48 -17.56
CA GLY A 37 10.43 -9.26 -18.21
C GLY A 37 10.90 -7.90 -17.66
N ASP A 38 11.99 -7.88 -16.89
CA ASP A 38 12.42 -6.71 -16.11
C ASP A 38 13.10 -5.60 -16.96
N VAL A 39 13.45 -5.89 -18.22
CA VAL A 39 14.10 -4.92 -19.14
C VAL A 39 13.31 -4.81 -20.43
N LYS A 40 12.86 -3.59 -20.76
CA LYS A 40 12.17 -3.30 -22.01
C LYS A 40 13.17 -3.14 -23.17
N PHE A 41 12.91 -3.78 -24.29
CA PHE A 41 13.67 -3.58 -25.54
C PHE A 41 12.80 -2.88 -26.59
N ILE A 42 13.26 -1.74 -27.08
CA ILE A 42 12.60 -0.96 -28.13
C ILE A 42 13.56 -0.82 -29.30
N SER A 43 13.20 -1.32 -30.46
CA SER A 43 14.05 -1.24 -31.64
C SER A 43 13.27 -0.95 -32.90
N GLY A 44 13.92 -0.35 -33.88
CA GLY A 44 13.32 -0.05 -35.19
C GLY A 44 14.30 0.53 -36.19
N PRO A 45 13.87 0.56 -37.47
CA PRO A 45 14.68 1.15 -38.54
C PRO A 45 14.60 2.70 -38.60
N ILE A 46 13.61 3.30 -37.93
CA ILE A 46 13.35 4.74 -37.97
C ILE A 46 13.48 5.27 -36.53
N ILE A 47 14.40 6.22 -36.33
CA ILE A 47 14.73 6.73 -35.00
C ILE A 47 13.55 7.44 -34.32
N TYR A 48 12.71 8.15 -35.09
CA TYR A 48 11.54 8.83 -34.55
C TYR A 48 10.52 7.85 -33.95
N HIS A 49 10.30 6.71 -34.59
CA HIS A 49 9.40 5.66 -34.07
C HIS A 49 9.93 5.03 -32.77
N ILE A 50 11.27 4.96 -32.62
CA ILE A 50 11.88 4.47 -31.37
C ILE A 50 11.67 5.49 -30.25
N MET A 51 11.79 6.78 -30.56
CA MET A 51 11.57 7.84 -29.58
C MET A 51 10.12 7.92 -29.14
N ASP A 52 9.17 7.88 -30.08
CA ASP A 52 7.74 7.85 -29.78
C ASP A 52 7.38 6.64 -28.88
N ALA A 53 7.85 5.44 -29.24
CA ALA A 53 7.63 4.23 -28.45
C ALA A 53 8.32 4.27 -27.09
N PHE A 54 9.43 4.96 -26.95
CA PHE A 54 10.11 5.16 -25.68
C PHE A 54 9.35 6.13 -24.77
N GLU A 55 8.85 7.24 -25.32
CA GLU A 55 8.01 8.19 -24.56
C GLU A 55 6.72 7.52 -24.06
N GLU A 56 6.05 6.77 -24.93
CA GLU A 56 4.84 6.01 -24.59
C GLU A 56 5.09 4.99 -23.47
N TRP A 57 6.20 4.26 -23.57
CA TRP A 57 6.62 3.31 -22.52
C TRP A 57 6.99 4.01 -21.21
N GLN A 58 7.69 5.16 -21.27
CA GLN A 58 8.02 5.92 -20.06
C GLN A 58 6.77 6.41 -19.33
N ASP A 59 5.80 6.93 -20.07
CA ASP A 59 4.56 7.46 -19.45
C ASP A 59 3.71 6.32 -18.85
N ALA A 60 3.62 5.18 -19.53
CA ALA A 60 2.97 3.99 -18.98
C ALA A 60 3.69 3.48 -17.73
N THR A 61 5.03 3.43 -17.73
CA THR A 61 5.82 2.97 -16.59
C THR A 61 5.71 3.94 -15.40
N LYS A 62 5.72 5.25 -15.64
CA LYS A 62 5.48 6.26 -14.59
C LYS A 62 4.10 6.10 -13.96
N ALA A 63 3.07 5.90 -14.78
CA ALA A 63 1.71 5.69 -14.30
C ALA A 63 1.61 4.45 -13.41
N LEU A 64 2.24 3.33 -13.80
CA LEU A 64 2.30 2.11 -12.99
C LEU A 64 3.04 2.32 -11.67
N ILE A 65 4.19 3.00 -11.69
CA ILE A 65 4.96 3.33 -10.47
C ILE A 65 4.13 4.24 -9.54
N GLU A 66 3.42 5.21 -10.08
CA GLU A 66 2.55 6.09 -9.31
C GLU A 66 1.37 5.32 -8.71
N GLU A 67 0.78 4.39 -9.43
CA GLU A 67 -0.31 3.54 -8.95
C GLU A 67 0.18 2.60 -7.84
N GLU A 68 1.31 1.90 -8.01
CA GLU A 68 1.95 1.09 -6.96
C GLU A 68 2.31 1.94 -5.73
N GLN A 69 2.78 3.17 -5.94
CA GLN A 69 3.07 4.10 -4.85
C GLN A 69 1.81 4.57 -4.13
N ARG A 70 0.68 4.74 -4.83
CA ARG A 70 -0.62 5.04 -4.22
C ARG A 70 -1.13 3.86 -3.41
N GLU A 71 -1.06 2.65 -3.93
CA GLU A 71 -1.43 1.43 -3.20
C GLU A 71 -0.56 1.20 -1.95
N SER A 72 0.70 1.64 -1.95
CA SER A 72 1.62 1.50 -0.81
C SER A 72 1.42 2.55 0.28
N ILE A 73 0.62 3.61 0.05
CA ILE A 73 0.33 4.63 1.06
C ILE A 73 -0.63 4.05 2.10
N VAL A 74 -0.23 4.12 3.36
CA VAL A 74 -1.12 3.80 4.49
C VAL A 74 -2.02 5.00 4.73
N TYR A 75 -3.30 4.86 4.38
CA TYR A 75 -4.33 5.87 4.63
C TYR A 75 -4.76 5.86 6.10
N PRO A 76 -5.19 7.02 6.62
CA PRO A 76 -5.74 7.08 7.96
C PRO A 76 -7.08 6.33 8.01
N GLY A 77 -7.31 5.66 9.13
CA GLY A 77 -8.54 4.94 9.36
C GLY A 77 -8.81 4.78 10.85
N LYS A 78 -10.08 4.76 11.20
CA LYS A 78 -10.57 4.57 12.55
C LYS A 78 -11.62 3.46 12.56
N VAL A 79 -11.47 2.50 13.44
CA VAL A 79 -12.38 1.35 13.57
C VAL A 79 -12.85 1.19 14.99
N LEU A 80 -14.06 0.68 15.16
CA LEU A 80 -14.69 0.35 16.44
C LEU A 80 -14.83 -1.16 16.56
N PHE A 81 -14.36 -1.74 17.65
CA PHE A 81 -14.63 -3.13 18.01
C PHE A 81 -16.09 -3.29 18.45
N LEU A 82 -16.86 -4.09 17.72
CA LEU A 82 -18.28 -4.27 17.96
C LEU A 82 -18.54 -5.18 19.16
N LYS A 83 -19.53 -4.82 19.96
CA LYS A 83 -19.97 -5.63 21.10
C LYS A 83 -20.50 -6.99 20.64
N ASP A 84 -20.22 -8.04 21.41
CA ASP A 84 -20.66 -9.42 21.16
C ASP A 84 -20.18 -10.02 19.82
N HIS A 85 -19.11 -9.43 19.23
CA HIS A 85 -18.54 -9.87 17.94
C HIS A 85 -17.10 -10.38 18.10
N THR A 86 -16.87 -11.23 19.09
CA THR A 86 -15.58 -11.93 19.27
C THR A 86 -15.71 -13.36 18.75
N PHE A 87 -15.09 -13.64 17.60
CA PHE A 87 -15.07 -14.96 16.98
C PHE A 87 -13.90 -15.82 17.49
N ARG A 88 -12.77 -15.19 17.78
CA ARG A 88 -11.58 -15.83 18.33
C ARG A 88 -10.81 -14.83 19.21
N ALA A 89 -10.51 -15.22 20.44
CA ALA A 89 -9.87 -14.32 21.40
C ALA A 89 -8.36 -14.12 21.20
N LYS A 90 -7.64 -15.08 20.58
CA LYS A 90 -6.17 -15.04 20.39
C LYS A 90 -5.71 -15.88 19.22
N GLY A 91 -4.52 -15.58 18.70
CA GLY A 91 -3.68 -16.34 17.80
C GLY A 91 -4.18 -16.63 16.37
N PRO A 92 -4.51 -15.68 15.50
CA PRO A 92 -4.83 -14.27 15.71
C PRO A 92 -6.18 -14.05 16.37
N ALA A 93 -6.39 -12.90 17.01
CA ALA A 93 -7.73 -12.51 17.47
C ALA A 93 -8.60 -12.19 16.25
N ILE A 94 -9.83 -12.72 16.22
CA ILE A 94 -10.80 -12.44 15.15
C ILE A 94 -12.00 -11.77 15.77
N VAL A 95 -12.23 -10.52 15.42
CA VAL A 95 -13.26 -9.66 16.00
C VAL A 95 -14.03 -8.90 14.93
N GLY A 96 -15.30 -8.63 15.18
CA GLY A 96 -16.09 -7.76 14.32
C GLY A 96 -15.73 -6.30 14.57
N MET A 97 -15.43 -5.58 13.51
CA MET A 97 -15.12 -4.14 13.56
C MET A 97 -15.98 -3.38 12.56
N ARG A 98 -16.37 -2.15 12.94
CA ARG A 98 -16.99 -1.18 12.05
C ARG A 98 -15.98 -0.09 11.73
N VAL A 99 -15.83 0.24 10.47
CA VAL A 99 -15.01 1.38 10.03
C VAL A 99 -15.78 2.67 10.29
N LEU A 100 -15.33 3.47 11.27
CA LEU A 100 -15.95 4.74 11.63
C LEU A 100 -15.55 5.87 10.69
N GLY A 101 -14.34 5.81 10.14
CA GLY A 101 -13.83 6.81 9.21
C GLY A 101 -12.58 6.33 8.48
N GLY A 102 -12.36 6.86 7.29
CA GLY A 102 -11.26 6.47 6.42
C GLY A 102 -11.36 5.02 5.96
N ARG A 103 -10.23 4.33 5.97
CA ARG A 103 -10.15 2.94 5.46
C ARG A 103 -9.17 2.09 6.25
N ILE A 104 -9.39 0.78 6.21
CA ILE A 104 -8.50 -0.23 6.79
C ILE A 104 -8.12 -1.25 5.71
N HIS A 105 -6.85 -1.63 5.65
CA HIS A 105 -6.31 -2.56 4.67
C HIS A 105 -5.55 -3.70 5.35
N VAL A 106 -5.52 -4.86 4.70
CA VAL A 106 -4.72 -6.00 5.15
C VAL A 106 -3.23 -5.61 5.20
N GLY A 107 -2.53 -6.03 6.25
CA GLY A 107 -1.13 -5.71 6.47
C GLY A 107 -0.86 -4.46 7.31
N GLN A 108 -1.84 -3.59 7.49
CA GLN A 108 -1.70 -2.39 8.33
C GLN A 108 -1.59 -2.74 9.81
N ARG A 109 -0.96 -1.86 10.57
CA ARG A 109 -0.91 -1.91 12.03
C ARG A 109 -2.02 -1.06 12.62
N LEU A 110 -2.55 -1.52 13.74
CA LEU A 110 -3.53 -0.79 14.54
C LEU A 110 -2.90 -0.34 15.86
N MET A 111 -3.34 0.82 16.33
CA MET A 111 -2.98 1.38 17.63
C MET A 111 -4.20 1.98 18.32
N LYS A 112 -4.12 2.13 19.64
CA LYS A 112 -5.07 2.93 20.42
C LYS A 112 -4.71 4.42 20.35
N LEU A 113 -5.64 5.29 20.76
CA LEU A 113 -5.41 6.74 20.78
C LEU A 113 -4.33 7.17 21.80
N ASP A 114 -3.93 6.29 22.71
CA ASP A 114 -2.80 6.51 23.63
C ASP A 114 -1.44 6.12 23.03
N GLY A 115 -1.40 5.68 21.76
CA GLY A 115 -0.19 5.22 21.07
C GLY A 115 0.15 3.75 21.30
N THR A 116 -0.63 3.05 22.14
CA THR A 116 -0.38 1.62 22.38
C THR A 116 -0.63 0.80 21.12
N SER A 117 0.39 0.07 20.66
CA SER A 117 0.28 -0.82 19.52
C SER A 117 -0.68 -1.97 19.84
N VAL A 118 -1.66 -2.19 18.97
CA VAL A 118 -2.63 -3.28 19.09
C VAL A 118 -2.14 -4.52 18.35
N GLY A 119 -1.69 -4.37 17.12
CA GLY A 119 -1.23 -5.48 16.31
C GLY A 119 -1.39 -5.24 14.81
N GLN A 120 -1.21 -6.30 14.02
CA GLN A 120 -1.26 -6.23 12.56
C GLN A 120 -2.51 -6.93 12.02
N VAL A 121 -3.22 -6.27 11.11
CA VAL A 121 -4.34 -6.84 10.35
C VAL A 121 -3.82 -7.91 9.40
N LYS A 122 -4.31 -9.13 9.54
CA LYS A 122 -3.92 -10.28 8.70
C LYS A 122 -4.93 -10.60 7.61
N SER A 123 -6.21 -10.44 7.91
CA SER A 123 -7.27 -10.61 6.92
C SER A 123 -8.51 -9.81 7.32
N LEU A 124 -9.29 -9.47 6.32
CA LEU A 124 -10.60 -8.82 6.44
C LEU A 124 -11.64 -9.72 5.76
N ARG A 125 -12.78 -9.93 6.39
CA ARG A 125 -13.91 -10.67 5.83
C ARG A 125 -15.18 -9.89 5.95
N THR A 126 -15.96 -9.84 4.88
CA THR A 126 -17.31 -9.28 4.89
C THR A 126 -18.28 -10.17 5.65
N ARG A 127 -19.49 -9.68 5.93
CA ARG A 127 -20.57 -10.49 6.49
C ARG A 127 -20.95 -11.70 5.63
N ALA A 128 -20.74 -11.61 4.31
CA ALA A 128 -20.93 -12.72 3.37
C ALA A 128 -19.78 -13.75 3.40
N SER A 129 -18.83 -13.61 4.33
CA SER A 129 -17.64 -14.46 4.48
C SER A 129 -16.67 -14.40 3.29
N GLU A 130 -16.71 -13.32 2.52
CA GLU A 130 -15.78 -13.06 1.43
C GLU A 130 -14.52 -12.36 1.96
N ASP A 131 -13.36 -12.84 1.54
CA ASP A 131 -12.09 -12.19 1.86
C ASP A 131 -11.94 -10.91 1.02
N VAL A 132 -11.68 -9.79 1.69
CA VAL A 132 -11.44 -8.50 1.06
C VAL A 132 -10.08 -7.94 1.49
N LYS A 133 -9.46 -7.14 0.64
CA LYS A 133 -8.17 -6.52 0.97
C LYS A 133 -8.33 -5.21 1.73
N GLU A 134 -9.46 -4.53 1.55
CA GLU A 134 -9.75 -3.21 2.11
C GLU A 134 -11.21 -3.14 2.58
N ALA A 135 -11.46 -2.34 3.62
CA ALA A 135 -12.81 -1.95 4.06
C ALA A 135 -12.85 -0.43 4.25
N MET A 136 -13.95 0.17 3.81
CA MET A 136 -14.19 1.60 3.79
C MET A 136 -15.09 2.05 4.93
N GLN A 137 -15.18 3.35 5.13
CA GLN A 137 -16.11 3.95 6.11
C GLN A 137 -17.53 3.40 5.96
N GLY A 138 -18.10 2.96 7.07
CA GLY A 138 -19.44 2.36 7.16
C GLY A 138 -19.47 0.85 7.06
N ASP A 139 -18.41 0.22 6.56
CA ASP A 139 -18.34 -1.23 6.46
C ASP A 139 -18.20 -1.90 7.83
N GLU A 140 -18.84 -3.07 7.96
CA GLU A 140 -18.64 -3.97 9.08
C GLU A 140 -17.98 -5.25 8.59
N VAL A 141 -16.83 -5.54 9.14
CA VAL A 141 -15.97 -6.65 8.72
C VAL A 141 -15.44 -7.44 9.92
N ALA A 142 -15.24 -8.73 9.73
CA ALA A 142 -14.48 -9.54 10.66
C ALA A 142 -12.99 -9.33 10.38
N VAL A 143 -12.25 -8.85 11.36
CA VAL A 143 -10.83 -8.51 11.26
C VAL A 143 -10.02 -9.52 12.06
N ALA A 144 -9.08 -10.18 11.40
CA ALA A 144 -8.07 -10.99 12.07
C ALA A 144 -6.86 -10.11 12.42
N VAL A 145 -6.60 -9.91 13.70
CA VAL A 145 -5.49 -9.10 14.20
C VAL A 145 -4.46 -9.99 14.89
N GLN A 146 -3.24 -9.96 14.42
CA GLN A 146 -2.13 -10.68 15.06
C GLN A 146 -1.50 -9.81 16.14
N GLY A 147 -1.37 -10.37 17.33
CA GLY A 147 -0.72 -9.74 18.48
C GLY A 147 -1.64 -9.67 19.70
N PRO A 148 -2.85 -9.11 19.61
CA PRO A 148 -3.67 -8.90 20.79
C PRO A 148 -4.37 -10.19 21.27
N THR A 149 -4.77 -10.14 22.54
CA THR A 149 -5.71 -11.08 23.14
C THR A 149 -6.91 -10.27 23.62
N VAL A 150 -8.12 -10.68 23.24
CA VAL A 150 -9.38 -10.06 23.68
C VAL A 150 -9.54 -10.25 25.20
N GLY A 151 -10.01 -9.22 25.87
CA GLY A 151 -10.16 -9.19 27.33
C GLY A 151 -8.88 -8.89 28.11
N ARG A 152 -7.72 -8.74 27.40
CA ARG A 152 -6.43 -8.37 28.02
C ARG A 152 -5.79 -7.15 27.38
N HIS A 153 -5.75 -7.11 26.04
CA HIS A 153 -5.11 -6.03 25.28
C HIS A 153 -6.13 -5.16 24.56
N ILE A 154 -7.24 -5.77 24.16
CA ILE A 154 -8.36 -5.11 23.49
C ILE A 154 -9.67 -5.55 24.14
N GLU A 155 -10.61 -4.63 24.23
CA GLU A 155 -11.94 -4.84 24.81
C GLU A 155 -13.02 -4.41 23.81
N GLU A 156 -14.23 -4.89 24.02
CA GLU A 156 -15.39 -4.47 23.22
C GLU A 156 -15.62 -2.96 23.40
N LEU A 157 -16.01 -2.32 22.31
CA LEU A 157 -16.18 -0.87 22.19
C LEU A 157 -14.87 -0.05 22.19
N ASP A 158 -13.69 -0.72 22.21
CA ASP A 158 -12.45 -0.02 21.97
C ASP A 158 -12.41 0.54 20.55
N GLU A 159 -11.86 1.76 20.43
CA GLU A 159 -11.57 2.38 19.15
C GLU A 159 -10.09 2.20 18.81
N PHE A 160 -9.82 1.83 17.55
CA PHE A 160 -8.47 1.68 17.06
C PHE A 160 -8.23 2.59 15.85
N TYR A 161 -7.00 3.03 15.74
CA TYR A 161 -6.53 3.87 14.65
C TYR A 161 -5.52 3.09 13.82
N VAL A 162 -5.50 3.34 12.51
CA VAL A 162 -4.43 2.84 11.66
C VAL A 162 -3.15 3.57 12.03
N ASP A 163 -2.09 2.81 12.34
CA ASP A 163 -0.76 3.36 12.61
C ASP A 163 -0.13 3.81 11.28
N VAL A 164 -0.23 5.11 11.01
CA VAL A 164 0.28 5.73 9.79
C VAL A 164 1.76 6.07 9.96
N PRO A 165 2.68 5.49 9.17
CA PRO A 165 4.10 5.83 9.27
C PRO A 165 4.37 7.30 8.95
N GLU A 166 5.32 7.93 9.63
CA GLU A 166 5.68 9.35 9.44
C GLU A 166 5.96 9.71 7.98
N ARG A 167 6.68 8.83 7.27
CA ARG A 167 6.99 9.02 5.83
C ARG A 167 5.74 9.13 4.95
N HIS A 168 4.62 8.51 5.36
CA HIS A 168 3.36 8.56 4.62
C HIS A 168 2.57 9.85 4.91
N VAL A 169 2.72 10.45 6.09
CA VAL A 169 2.04 11.70 6.44
C VAL A 169 2.37 12.83 5.45
N LYS A 170 3.65 12.95 5.06
CA LYS A 170 4.09 13.96 4.07
C LYS A 170 3.48 13.73 2.68
N ARG A 171 3.24 12.47 2.33
CA ARG A 171 2.60 12.09 1.07
C ARG A 171 1.09 12.34 1.13
N LEU A 172 0.45 11.98 2.25
CA LEU A 172 -0.98 12.18 2.46
C LEU A 172 -1.39 13.65 2.41
N LYS A 173 -0.52 14.58 2.82
CA LYS A 173 -0.76 16.04 2.66
C LYS A 173 -0.84 16.52 1.21
N LYS A 174 -0.42 15.70 0.25
CA LYS A 174 -0.47 15.99 -1.20
C LYS A 174 -1.58 15.22 -1.92
N VAL A 175 -2.31 14.39 -1.21
CA VAL A 175 -3.41 13.58 -1.74
C VAL A 175 -4.72 14.17 -1.22
N ASP A 176 -5.76 14.17 -2.04
CA ASP A 176 -7.09 14.59 -1.61
C ASP A 176 -7.66 13.56 -0.63
N LEU A 177 -7.67 13.92 0.65
CA LEU A 177 -8.28 13.15 1.73
C LEU A 177 -9.72 13.62 1.94
N THR A 178 -10.56 12.71 2.39
CA THR A 178 -11.88 13.12 2.88
C THR A 178 -11.75 13.91 4.18
N PRO A 179 -12.71 14.80 4.54
CA PRO A 179 -12.65 15.58 5.77
C PRO A 179 -12.46 14.70 7.03
N ILE A 180 -13.03 13.49 7.03
CA ILE A 180 -12.89 12.53 8.13
C ILE A 180 -11.48 11.91 8.16
N GLU A 181 -10.90 11.60 7.01
CA GLU A 181 -9.52 11.11 6.92
C GLU A 181 -8.52 12.18 7.39
N GLU A 182 -8.77 13.44 7.06
CA GLU A 182 -7.95 14.57 7.55
C GLU A 182 -8.02 14.69 9.07
N GLU A 183 -9.22 14.66 9.64
CA GLU A 183 -9.42 14.71 11.10
C GLU A 183 -8.70 13.56 11.81
N ILE A 184 -8.85 12.33 11.31
CA ILE A 184 -8.16 11.15 11.86
C ILE A 184 -6.64 11.32 11.75
N LEU A 185 -6.13 11.80 10.62
CA LEU A 185 -4.71 12.05 10.41
C LEU A 185 -4.17 13.09 11.40
N GLU A 186 -4.91 14.17 11.64
CA GLU A 186 -4.54 15.20 12.62
C GLU A 186 -4.49 14.64 14.05
N GLN A 187 -5.45 13.78 14.42
CA GLN A 187 -5.45 13.09 15.71
C GLN A 187 -4.19 12.21 15.86
N ILE A 188 -3.84 11.43 14.85
CA ILE A 188 -2.62 10.59 14.81
C ILE A 188 -1.36 11.45 14.92
N VAL A 189 -1.28 12.53 14.14
CA VAL A 189 -0.14 13.47 14.17
C VAL A 189 -0.01 14.13 15.55
N SER A 190 -1.11 14.57 16.14
CA SER A 190 -1.14 15.16 17.49
C SER A 190 -0.64 14.19 18.54
N LEU A 191 -1.02 12.92 18.43
CA LEU A 191 -0.57 11.88 19.34
C LEU A 191 0.96 11.72 19.30
N HIS A 192 1.51 11.49 18.11
CA HIS A 192 2.95 11.30 17.95
C HIS A 192 3.78 12.54 18.27
N ARG A 193 3.21 13.73 18.14
CA ARG A 193 3.87 15.00 18.52
C ARG A 193 4.01 15.23 20.03
N LYS A 194 3.28 14.48 20.85
CA LYS A 194 3.50 14.49 22.30
C LYS A 194 4.88 13.95 22.66
N ASP A 195 5.34 12.92 21.93
CA ASP A 195 6.63 12.27 22.15
C ASP A 195 7.73 12.85 21.25
N ASN A 196 7.40 13.25 20.02
CA ASN A 196 8.31 13.83 19.04
C ASN A 196 7.69 15.08 18.38
N HIS A 197 8.06 16.26 18.87
CA HIS A 197 7.50 17.55 18.42
C HIS A 197 7.65 17.83 16.91
N PHE A 198 8.60 17.19 16.24
CA PHE A 198 8.87 17.36 14.82
C PHE A 198 8.20 16.30 13.93
N TRP A 199 7.48 15.34 14.52
CA TRP A 199 6.89 14.25 13.79
C TRP A 199 5.89 14.73 12.72
N GLY A 200 6.02 14.22 11.48
CA GLY A 200 5.15 14.54 10.35
C GLY A 200 5.32 15.95 9.76
N ARG A 201 6.45 16.65 10.03
CA ARG A 201 6.80 17.94 9.41
C ARG A 201 7.44 17.78 8.04
#